data_248a004f4d09736dcb46f5422bed9e49
#
_entry.id   248a004f4d09736dcb46f5422bed9e49
#
_cell.length_a   1.000
_cell.length_b   1.000
_cell.length_c   1.000
_cell.angle_alpha   90.00
_cell.angle_beta   90.00
_cell.angle_gamma   90.00
#
_symmetry.space_group_name_H-M   'P 1'
#
loop_
_entity.id
_entity.type
_entity.pdbx_description
1 polymer ?
#
loop_
_entity_poly.entity_id
_entity_poly.type
_entity_poly.pdbx_seq_one_letter_code
_entity_poly.pdbx_strand_id
1 'polypeptide(L)'
;MDEMAILIDVSKCTACRSCQVACKNWNQLKAEKTTNRGSHENPPDLSSSTWNRIRFHEAIKDGRIDLLFINERCRHCAEPPCVAAAEDVPGAIIKDPAGPVVITEKAKQLNAQDIRDACPFDIPRFDETGQIFKCTMCADRVLNGLKPACVQACSTGALSFGPKPAMLALAEKSM
;
A
#
# COMPACT_ATOMS: atom_id res chain seq x y z
N MET A 1 -9.96 18.21 -8.24
CA MET A 1 -8.62 17.85 -7.65
C MET A 1 -7.99 16.88 -8.63
N ASP A 2 -6.71 17.07 -8.94
CA ASP A 2 -6.00 16.15 -9.85
C ASP A 2 -5.87 14.76 -9.23
N GLU A 3 -5.81 13.72 -10.07
CA GLU A 3 -5.51 12.37 -9.59
C GLU A 3 -4.11 12.35 -9.00
N MET A 4 -4.00 11.97 -7.74
CA MET A 4 -2.76 11.89 -6.98
C MET A 4 -2.18 10.48 -7.04
N ALA A 5 -0.86 10.38 -7.01
CA ALA A 5 -0.15 9.10 -6.99
C ALA A 5 1.01 9.11 -5.99
N ILE A 6 1.44 7.92 -5.60
CA ILE A 6 2.67 7.72 -4.84
C ILE A 6 3.66 6.97 -5.72
N LEU A 7 4.82 7.57 -5.95
CA LEU A 7 5.97 6.92 -6.56
C LEU A 7 6.77 6.17 -5.48
N ILE A 8 7.17 4.96 -5.79
CA ILE A 8 8.07 4.14 -4.97
C ILE A 8 9.38 3.98 -5.75
N ASP A 9 10.41 4.69 -5.32
CA ASP A 9 11.77 4.59 -5.85
C ASP A 9 12.57 3.60 -4.99
N VAL A 10 12.71 2.38 -5.50
CA VAL A 10 13.40 1.30 -4.78
C VAL A 10 14.90 1.56 -4.62
N SER A 11 15.50 2.39 -5.50
CA SER A 11 16.93 2.71 -5.43
C SER A 11 17.29 3.56 -4.22
N LYS A 12 16.31 4.28 -3.66
CA LYS A 12 16.48 5.15 -2.48
C LYS A 12 16.04 4.49 -1.18
N CYS A 13 15.42 3.31 -1.25
CA CYS A 13 14.89 2.67 -0.05
C CYS A 13 16.01 2.02 0.76
N THR A 14 16.09 2.35 2.04
CA THR A 14 17.07 1.80 3.00
C THR A 14 16.42 0.82 4.00
N ALA A 15 15.20 0.38 3.75
CA ALA A 15 14.44 -0.52 4.63
C ALA A 15 14.29 -0.02 6.09
N CYS A 16 14.33 1.29 6.34
CA CYS A 16 14.22 1.86 7.68
C CYS A 16 12.85 1.64 8.35
N ARG A 17 11.83 1.23 7.59
CA ARG A 17 10.44 0.94 8.03
C ARG A 17 9.67 2.12 8.63
N SER A 18 10.17 3.34 8.58
CA SER A 18 9.43 4.53 9.04
C SER A 18 8.06 4.65 8.40
N CYS A 19 7.93 4.31 7.10
CA CYS A 19 6.65 4.28 6.38
C CYS A 19 5.67 3.24 6.96
N GLN A 20 6.16 2.08 7.39
CA GLN A 20 5.37 1.02 8.01
C GLN A 20 4.84 1.46 9.38
N VAL A 21 5.70 2.03 10.20
CA VAL A 21 5.33 2.55 11.53
C VAL A 21 4.37 3.74 11.40
N ALA A 22 4.65 4.69 10.51
CA ALA A 22 3.79 5.85 10.29
C ALA A 22 2.39 5.46 9.80
N CYS A 23 2.28 4.46 8.91
CA CYS A 23 0.99 3.92 8.47
C CYS A 23 0.21 3.34 9.64
N LYS A 24 0.87 2.52 10.46
CA LYS A 24 0.27 1.88 11.62
C LYS A 24 -0.21 2.91 12.66
N ASN A 25 0.61 3.90 12.95
CA ASN A 25 0.29 4.95 13.91
C ASN A 25 -0.86 5.83 13.42
N TRP A 26 -0.79 6.33 12.18
CA TRP A 26 -1.82 7.20 11.63
C TRP A 26 -3.20 6.55 11.58
N ASN A 27 -3.26 5.29 11.14
CA ASN A 27 -4.51 4.55 10.99
C ASN A 27 -4.93 3.83 12.30
N GLN A 28 -4.23 4.06 13.42
CA GLN A 28 -4.49 3.45 14.73
C GLN A 28 -4.60 1.91 14.68
N LEU A 29 -3.76 1.30 13.84
CA LEU A 29 -3.77 -0.15 13.65
C LEU A 29 -3.16 -0.86 14.87
N LYS A 30 -3.82 -1.91 15.32
CA LYS A 30 -3.39 -2.69 16.49
C LYS A 30 -2.01 -3.29 16.29
N ALA A 31 -1.28 -3.45 17.37
CA ALA A 31 -0.04 -4.20 17.37
C ALA A 31 -0.31 -5.68 17.06
N GLU A 32 0.62 -6.31 16.36
CA GLU A 32 0.60 -7.74 16.10
C GLU A 32 1.66 -8.43 16.93
N LYS A 33 1.33 -9.63 17.42
CA LYS A 33 2.33 -10.48 18.06
C LYS A 33 3.22 -11.08 16.99
N THR A 34 4.45 -10.62 16.94
CA THR A 34 5.43 -11.07 15.95
C THR A 34 6.52 -11.93 16.61
N THR A 35 7.09 -12.85 15.85
CA THR A 35 8.20 -13.70 16.27
C THR A 35 9.32 -13.61 15.24
N ASN A 36 10.57 -13.78 15.68
CA ASN A 36 11.68 -13.91 14.74
C ASN A 36 11.53 -15.24 13.96
N ARG A 37 11.60 -15.13 12.63
CA ARG A 37 11.48 -16.27 11.70
C ARG A 37 12.77 -16.48 10.88
N GLY A 38 13.87 -15.88 11.29
CA GLY A 38 15.10 -15.90 10.51
C GLY A 38 15.09 -15.01 9.26
N SER A 39 14.07 -14.15 9.13
CA SER A 39 13.95 -13.17 8.04
C SER A 39 13.92 -11.75 8.59
N HIS A 40 14.39 -10.81 7.79
CA HIS A 40 14.26 -9.37 8.08
C HIS A 40 12.82 -8.86 7.92
N GLU A 41 11.94 -9.60 7.25
CA GLU A 41 10.52 -9.24 7.08
C GLU A 41 9.73 -9.55 8.35
N ASN A 42 9.26 -8.50 9.02
CA ASN A 42 8.45 -8.63 10.22
C ASN A 42 7.44 -7.46 10.34
N PRO A 43 6.13 -7.73 10.29
CA PRO A 43 5.49 -9.04 10.12
C PRO A 43 5.76 -9.63 8.72
N PRO A 44 5.56 -10.96 8.56
CA PRO A 44 5.91 -11.68 7.33
C PRO A 44 4.95 -11.41 6.17
N ASP A 45 3.76 -10.86 6.45
CA ASP A 45 2.74 -10.55 5.47
C ASP A 45 1.94 -9.29 5.84
N LEU A 46 1.12 -8.81 4.91
CA LEU A 46 0.04 -7.86 5.18
C LEU A 46 -1.05 -8.53 6.02
N SER A 47 -1.80 -7.73 6.77
CA SER A 47 -2.89 -8.22 7.61
C SER A 47 -3.98 -7.16 7.77
N SER A 48 -5.02 -7.45 8.52
CA SER A 48 -6.03 -6.48 8.93
C SER A 48 -5.43 -5.28 9.71
N SER A 49 -4.27 -5.46 10.33
CA SER A 49 -3.57 -4.43 11.10
C SER A 49 -2.19 -4.04 10.56
N THR A 50 -1.76 -4.58 9.42
CA THR A 50 -0.53 -4.18 8.72
C THR A 50 -0.84 -3.96 7.24
N TRP A 51 -1.06 -2.70 6.85
CA TRP A 51 -1.47 -2.32 5.48
C TRP A 51 -0.32 -1.91 4.58
N ASN A 52 0.88 -1.85 5.12
CA ASN A 52 2.10 -1.42 4.48
C ASN A 52 3.29 -2.09 5.18
N ARG A 53 4.14 -2.77 4.41
CA ARG A 53 5.37 -3.40 4.90
C ARG A 53 6.50 -3.22 3.91
N ILE A 54 7.73 -3.42 4.37
CA ILE A 54 8.91 -3.47 3.51
C ILE A 54 9.26 -4.93 3.25
N ARG A 55 9.34 -5.29 1.97
CA ARG A 55 9.88 -6.57 1.51
C ARG A 55 11.35 -6.45 1.20
N PHE A 56 12.07 -7.53 1.46
CA PHE A 56 13.50 -7.67 1.26
C PHE A 56 13.73 -8.68 0.14
N HIS A 57 14.47 -8.28 -0.88
CA HIS A 57 14.88 -9.17 -1.95
C HIS A 57 16.39 -9.17 -2.04
N GLU A 58 16.97 -10.37 -2.00
CA GLU A 58 18.38 -10.59 -2.24
C GLU A 58 18.54 -11.02 -3.71
N ALA A 59 19.36 -10.29 -4.46
CA ALA A 59 19.71 -10.60 -5.82
C ALA A 59 21.22 -10.83 -5.92
N ILE A 60 21.62 -11.93 -6.53
CA ILE A 60 23.04 -12.21 -6.78
C ILE A 60 23.34 -11.85 -8.24
N LYS A 61 24.22 -10.88 -8.42
CA LYS A 61 24.67 -10.43 -9.72
C LYS A 61 26.21 -10.31 -9.72
N ASP A 62 26.87 -10.95 -10.65
CA ASP A 62 28.34 -10.92 -10.82
C ASP A 62 29.11 -11.24 -9.51
N GLY A 63 28.62 -12.22 -8.73
CA GLY A 63 29.20 -12.63 -7.45
C GLY A 63 28.97 -11.65 -6.29
N ARG A 64 28.18 -10.60 -6.48
CA ARG A 64 27.78 -9.63 -5.45
C ARG A 64 26.36 -9.89 -5.02
N ILE A 65 26.07 -9.61 -3.75
CA ILE A 65 24.71 -9.64 -3.21
C ILE A 65 24.20 -8.19 -3.21
N ASP A 66 23.13 -7.95 -3.96
CA ASP A 66 22.38 -6.71 -3.93
C ASP A 66 21.12 -6.91 -3.09
N LEU A 67 20.90 -6.02 -2.13
CA LEU A 67 19.69 -5.99 -1.30
C LEU A 67 18.72 -4.95 -1.88
N LEU A 68 17.57 -5.43 -2.34
CA LEU A 68 16.51 -4.59 -2.87
C LEU A 68 15.33 -4.53 -1.89
N PHE A 69 14.82 -3.34 -1.66
CA PHE A 69 13.75 -3.11 -0.70
C PHE A 69 12.55 -2.49 -1.40
N ILE A 70 11.37 -3.12 -1.26
CA ILE A 70 10.17 -2.62 -1.86
C ILE A 70 9.08 -2.37 -0.81
N ASN A 71 8.44 -1.20 -0.91
CA ASN A 71 7.28 -0.87 -0.11
C ASN A 71 6.04 -1.59 -0.67
N GLU A 72 5.60 -2.65 0.00
CA GLU A 72 4.44 -3.44 -0.36
C GLU A 72 3.18 -2.89 0.28
N ARG A 73 2.23 -2.48 -0.56
CA ARG A 73 0.92 -1.94 -0.19
C ARG A 73 0.02 -1.84 -1.41
N CYS A 74 -1.22 -1.39 -1.25
CA CYS A 74 -2.13 -1.15 -2.38
C CYS A 74 -1.52 -0.21 -3.41
N ARG A 75 -1.65 -0.57 -4.69
CA ARG A 75 -1.16 0.23 -5.82
C ARG A 75 -2.14 1.32 -6.23
N HIS A 76 -3.38 1.29 -5.71
CA HIS A 76 -4.45 2.23 -6.09
C HIS A 76 -4.60 2.35 -7.61
N CYS A 77 -4.74 1.20 -8.28
CA CYS A 77 -4.76 1.03 -9.73
C CYS A 77 -5.62 2.09 -10.42
N ALA A 78 -5.27 2.43 -11.66
CA ALA A 78 -6.08 3.29 -12.50
C ALA A 78 -7.44 2.63 -12.79
N GLU A 79 -7.39 1.36 -13.18
CA GLU A 79 -8.54 0.47 -13.37
C GLU A 79 -8.46 -0.63 -12.29
N PRO A 80 -9.06 -0.43 -11.11
CA PRO A 80 -8.88 -1.36 -10.00
C PRO A 80 -9.76 -2.60 -10.15
N PRO A 81 -9.18 -3.82 -10.33
CA PRO A 81 -9.94 -5.05 -10.46
C PRO A 81 -10.82 -5.35 -9.25
N CYS A 82 -10.40 -4.92 -8.06
CA CYS A 82 -11.18 -5.07 -6.84
C CYS A 82 -12.47 -4.22 -6.83
N VAL A 83 -12.56 -3.14 -7.62
CA VAL A 83 -13.79 -2.37 -7.81
C VAL A 83 -14.71 -3.13 -8.74
N ALA A 84 -14.19 -3.69 -9.84
CA ALA A 84 -14.96 -4.52 -10.74
C ALA A 84 -15.53 -5.77 -10.04
N ALA A 85 -14.71 -6.44 -9.22
CA ALA A 85 -15.16 -7.60 -8.43
C ALA A 85 -16.20 -7.26 -7.35
N ALA A 86 -16.45 -5.98 -7.09
CA ALA A 86 -17.43 -5.50 -6.11
C ALA A 86 -18.70 -4.96 -6.78
N GLU A 87 -18.92 -5.22 -8.07
CA GLU A 87 -20.03 -4.64 -8.86
C GLU A 87 -21.43 -5.01 -8.32
N ASP A 88 -21.57 -6.19 -7.72
CA ASP A 88 -22.82 -6.66 -7.12
C ASP A 88 -23.24 -5.82 -5.89
N VAL A 89 -22.33 -5.08 -5.29
CA VAL A 89 -22.57 -4.20 -4.14
C VAL A 89 -22.09 -2.78 -4.47
N PRO A 90 -22.87 -1.98 -5.20
CA PRO A 90 -22.46 -0.66 -5.65
C PRO A 90 -22.02 0.26 -4.52
N GLY A 91 -20.80 0.79 -4.66
CA GLY A 91 -20.18 1.66 -3.67
C GLY A 91 -19.53 0.94 -2.48
N ALA A 92 -19.36 -0.39 -2.52
CA ALA A 92 -18.60 -1.14 -1.52
C ALA A 92 -17.10 -0.85 -1.60
N ILE A 93 -16.58 -0.78 -2.83
CA ILE A 93 -15.20 -0.34 -3.10
C ILE A 93 -15.27 0.78 -4.14
N ILE A 94 -14.62 1.90 -3.87
CA ILE A 94 -14.72 3.11 -4.68
C ILE A 94 -13.32 3.54 -5.12
N LYS A 95 -13.15 3.83 -6.41
CA LYS A 95 -12.03 4.61 -6.92
C LYS A 95 -12.39 6.09 -6.82
N ASP A 96 -11.77 6.80 -5.88
CA ASP A 96 -11.93 8.24 -5.76
C ASP A 96 -11.22 8.96 -6.92
N PRO A 97 -11.81 10.00 -7.52
CA PRO A 97 -11.15 10.79 -8.57
C PRO A 97 -9.82 11.41 -8.14
N ALA A 98 -9.63 11.67 -6.85
CA ALA A 98 -8.36 12.14 -6.30
C ALA A 98 -7.26 11.05 -6.22
N GLY A 99 -7.56 9.79 -6.60
CA GLY A 99 -6.59 8.70 -6.70
C GLY A 99 -6.79 7.53 -5.75
N PRO A 100 -7.24 7.70 -4.50
CA PRO A 100 -7.45 6.58 -3.58
C PRO A 100 -8.45 5.55 -4.09
N VAL A 101 -8.19 4.27 -3.83
CA VAL A 101 -9.19 3.20 -3.86
C VAL A 101 -9.54 2.88 -2.42
N VAL A 102 -10.77 3.13 -2.02
CA VAL A 102 -11.23 3.00 -0.63
C VAL A 102 -12.30 1.93 -0.49
N ILE A 103 -12.31 1.28 0.66
CA ILE A 103 -13.30 0.29 1.06
C ILE A 103 -14.29 0.99 1.99
N THR A 104 -15.58 0.83 1.74
CA THR A 104 -16.65 1.41 2.55
C THR A 104 -17.27 0.37 3.47
N GLU A 105 -18.15 0.79 4.37
CA GLU A 105 -18.90 -0.12 5.25
C GLU A 105 -19.78 -1.13 4.47
N LYS A 106 -20.16 -0.82 3.23
CA LYS A 106 -20.93 -1.73 2.37
C LYS A 106 -20.13 -2.98 1.98
N ALA A 107 -18.81 -2.92 2.04
CA ALA A 107 -17.95 -4.05 1.69
C ALA A 107 -18.14 -5.27 2.62
N LYS A 108 -18.80 -5.12 3.75
CA LYS A 108 -19.23 -6.23 4.61
C LYS A 108 -20.21 -7.21 3.94
N GLN A 109 -20.82 -6.78 2.83
CA GLN A 109 -21.74 -7.61 2.04
C GLN A 109 -21.01 -8.42 0.96
N LEU A 110 -19.72 -8.16 0.75
CA LEU A 110 -18.91 -8.86 -0.24
C LEU A 110 -18.28 -10.13 0.35
N ASN A 111 -18.00 -11.10 -0.51
CA ASN A 111 -17.08 -12.16 -0.18
C ASN A 111 -15.65 -11.60 -0.20
N ALA A 112 -15.01 -11.55 0.96
CA ALA A 112 -13.69 -10.96 1.11
C ALA A 112 -12.60 -11.73 0.33
N GLN A 113 -12.76 -13.05 0.16
CA GLN A 113 -11.83 -13.87 -0.60
C GLN A 113 -11.87 -13.50 -2.09
N ASP A 114 -13.03 -13.28 -2.68
CA ASP A 114 -13.16 -12.90 -4.09
C ASP A 114 -12.47 -11.56 -4.37
N ILE A 115 -12.59 -10.61 -3.44
CA ILE A 115 -11.91 -9.31 -3.54
C ILE A 115 -10.38 -9.46 -3.44
N ARG A 116 -9.89 -10.38 -2.61
CA ARG A 116 -8.47 -10.69 -2.53
C ARG A 116 -7.97 -11.35 -3.81
N ASP A 117 -8.69 -12.33 -4.32
CA ASP A 117 -8.33 -13.10 -5.52
C ASP A 117 -8.36 -12.24 -6.79
N ALA A 118 -9.25 -11.24 -6.85
CA ALA A 118 -9.27 -10.26 -7.92
C ALA A 118 -8.04 -9.34 -7.94
N CYS A 119 -7.28 -9.24 -6.85
CA CYS A 119 -6.14 -8.35 -6.77
C CYS A 119 -4.87 -9.01 -7.33
N PRO A 120 -4.29 -8.56 -8.46
CA PRO A 120 -3.09 -9.18 -9.05
C PRO A 120 -1.83 -9.01 -8.18
N PHE A 121 -1.91 -8.19 -7.14
CA PHE A 121 -0.83 -7.94 -6.18
C PHE A 121 -1.05 -8.61 -4.83
N ASP A 122 -2.12 -9.39 -4.66
CA ASP A 122 -2.50 -10.04 -3.41
C ASP A 122 -2.47 -9.09 -2.19
N ILE A 123 -3.10 -7.91 -2.32
CA ILE A 123 -3.03 -6.86 -1.29
C ILE A 123 -4.16 -6.93 -0.26
N PRO A 124 -5.45 -7.07 -0.64
CA PRO A 124 -6.52 -7.09 0.35
C PRO A 124 -6.33 -8.21 1.37
N ARG A 125 -6.58 -7.88 2.64
CA ARG A 125 -6.63 -8.84 3.75
C ARG A 125 -7.96 -8.67 4.46
N PHE A 126 -8.42 -9.69 5.15
CA PHE A 126 -9.66 -9.64 5.92
C PHE A 126 -9.45 -10.30 7.28
N ASP A 127 -10.28 -9.93 8.22
CA ASP A 127 -10.32 -10.53 9.55
C ASP A 127 -11.35 -11.66 9.65
N GLU A 128 -11.51 -12.21 10.85
CA GLU A 128 -12.43 -13.30 11.14
C GLU A 128 -13.90 -12.93 10.89
N THR A 129 -14.23 -11.64 10.85
CA THR A 129 -15.58 -11.13 10.54
C THR A 129 -15.84 -10.96 9.05
N GLY A 130 -14.82 -11.19 8.21
CA GLY A 130 -14.87 -10.94 6.77
C GLY A 130 -14.69 -9.46 6.40
N GLN A 131 -14.37 -8.58 7.36
CA GLN A 131 -14.08 -7.19 7.05
C GLN A 131 -12.77 -7.07 6.28
N ILE A 132 -12.81 -6.33 5.17
CA ILE A 132 -11.68 -6.18 4.24
C ILE A 132 -10.84 -4.97 4.62
N PHE A 133 -9.52 -5.15 4.58
CA PHE A 133 -8.53 -4.14 4.92
C PHE A 133 -7.46 -4.02 3.85
N LYS A 134 -7.01 -2.82 3.59
CA LYS A 134 -5.84 -2.50 2.76
C LYS A 134 -5.42 -1.06 2.95
N CYS A 135 -4.28 -0.67 2.41
CA CYS A 135 -3.88 0.73 2.32
C CYS A 135 -4.99 1.59 1.69
N THR A 136 -5.30 2.72 2.32
CA THR A 136 -6.31 3.69 1.87
C THR A 136 -5.71 4.88 1.12
N MET A 137 -4.38 4.92 0.90
CA MET A 137 -3.61 6.10 0.49
C MET A 137 -3.74 7.25 1.50
N CYS A 138 -4.20 6.98 2.73
CA CYS A 138 -4.61 8.00 3.69
C CYS A 138 -5.59 8.99 3.05
N ALA A 139 -6.72 8.49 2.52
CA ALA A 139 -7.71 9.31 1.82
C ALA A 139 -8.16 10.51 2.64
N ASP A 140 -8.30 10.35 3.96
CA ASP A 140 -8.57 11.40 4.92
C ASP A 140 -7.53 12.55 4.86
N ARG A 141 -6.26 12.23 4.65
CA ARG A 141 -5.19 13.22 4.49
C ARG A 141 -5.18 13.81 3.10
N VAL A 142 -5.23 12.95 2.08
CA VAL A 142 -5.15 13.36 0.67
C VAL A 142 -6.27 14.30 0.28
N LEU A 143 -7.50 14.01 0.68
CA LEU A 143 -8.67 14.88 0.42
C LEU A 143 -8.59 16.21 1.17
N ASN A 144 -7.75 16.33 2.19
CA ASN A 144 -7.44 17.57 2.89
C ASN A 144 -6.10 18.21 2.48
N GLY A 145 -5.55 17.84 1.32
CA GLY A 145 -4.32 18.43 0.76
C GLY A 145 -3.02 18.01 1.45
N LEU A 146 -3.07 16.99 2.29
CA LEU A 146 -1.91 16.50 3.03
C LEU A 146 -1.28 15.27 2.34
N LYS A 147 0.03 15.10 2.52
CA LYS A 147 0.72 13.88 2.05
C LYS A 147 0.30 12.66 2.88
N PRO A 148 0.22 11.44 2.29
CA PRO A 148 0.08 10.21 3.04
C PRO A 148 1.13 10.07 4.15
N ALA A 149 0.76 9.50 5.29
CA ALA A 149 1.65 9.40 6.45
C ALA A 149 2.97 8.68 6.14
N CYS A 150 2.92 7.61 5.34
CA CYS A 150 4.10 6.86 4.91
C CYS A 150 5.06 7.70 4.06
N VAL A 151 4.55 8.58 3.20
CA VAL A 151 5.36 9.48 2.37
C VAL A 151 6.00 10.55 3.25
N GLN A 152 5.23 11.14 4.17
CA GLN A 152 5.75 12.16 5.08
C GLN A 152 6.88 11.65 5.98
N ALA A 153 6.83 10.38 6.36
CA ALA A 153 7.83 9.75 7.22
C ALA A 153 9.05 9.19 6.45
N CYS A 154 9.04 9.24 5.11
CA CYS A 154 10.13 8.68 4.31
C CYS A 154 11.32 9.62 4.27
N SER A 155 12.32 9.35 5.11
CA SER A 155 13.52 10.21 5.27
C SER A 155 14.44 10.23 4.05
N THR A 156 14.44 9.14 3.25
CA THR A 156 15.30 9.00 2.05
C THR A 156 14.63 9.53 0.78
N GLY A 157 13.34 9.89 0.84
CA GLY A 157 12.58 10.28 -0.35
C GLY A 157 12.28 9.12 -1.30
N ALA A 158 12.43 7.88 -0.86
CA ALA A 158 12.03 6.69 -1.63
C ALA A 158 10.52 6.65 -1.93
N LEU A 159 9.71 7.32 -1.11
CA LEU A 159 8.29 7.55 -1.36
C LEU A 159 8.08 9.02 -1.69
N SER A 160 7.58 9.31 -2.88
CA SER A 160 7.17 10.64 -3.32
C SER A 160 5.66 10.66 -3.62
N PHE A 161 5.02 11.82 -3.46
CA PHE A 161 3.58 11.97 -3.63
C PHE A 161 3.27 13.30 -4.33
N GLY A 162 2.37 13.26 -5.29
CA GLY A 162 1.94 14.42 -6.04
C GLY A 162 0.95 14.07 -7.14
N PRO A 163 0.60 15.04 -8.01
CA PRO A 163 -0.21 14.78 -9.19
C PRO A 163 0.39 13.64 -10.02
N LYS A 164 -0.44 12.73 -10.48
CA LYS A 164 -0.02 11.52 -11.21
C LYS A 164 0.92 11.81 -12.39
N PRO A 165 0.67 12.83 -13.26
CA PRO A 165 1.60 13.15 -14.33
C PRO A 165 3.00 13.56 -13.83
N ALA A 166 3.07 14.30 -12.73
CA ALA A 166 4.35 14.70 -12.14
C ALA A 166 5.11 13.49 -11.56
N MET A 167 4.39 12.53 -10.95
CA MET A 167 5.00 11.31 -10.44
C MET A 167 5.50 10.39 -11.55
N LEU A 168 4.80 10.33 -12.68
CA LEU A 168 5.25 9.60 -13.87
C LEU A 168 6.54 10.24 -14.45
N ALA A 169 6.55 11.54 -14.65
CA ALA A 169 7.75 12.25 -15.12
C ALA A 169 8.96 12.11 -14.16
N LEU A 170 8.69 12.03 -12.85
CA LEU A 170 9.73 11.76 -11.86
C LEU A 170 10.26 10.33 -11.97
N ALA A 171 9.39 9.35 -12.21
CA ALA A 171 9.79 7.95 -12.40
C ALA A 171 10.69 7.78 -13.62
N GLU A 172 10.34 8.39 -14.75
CA GLU A 172 11.15 8.36 -15.99
C GLU A 172 12.56 8.92 -15.78
N LYS A 173 12.72 9.93 -14.92
CA LYS A 173 14.03 10.51 -14.60
C LYS A 173 14.87 9.64 -13.67
N SER A 174 14.26 8.67 -13.01
CA SER A 174 14.92 7.79 -12.03
C SER A 174 15.36 6.44 -12.63
N MET A 175 15.00 6.18 -13.88
CA MET A 175 15.42 5.00 -14.67
C MET A 175 16.70 5.29 -15.43
#